data_1f1acb344845f70120b0b40fcea75bc9
#
_entry.id   1f1acb344845f70120b0b40fcea75bc9
#
_cell.length_a   1.000
_cell.length_b   1.000
_cell.length_c   1.000
_cell.angle_alpha   90.00
_cell.angle_beta   90.00
_cell.angle_gamma   90.00
#
_symmetry.space_group_name_H-M   'P 1'
#
loop_
_entity.id
_entity.type
_entity.pdbx_description
1 polymer ?
#
loop_
_entity_poly.entity_id
_entity_poly.type
_entity_poly.pdbx_seq_one_letter_code
_entity_poly.pdbx_strand_id
1 'polypeptide(L)'
;MSNKISVITVVFNDVQHIRETMESYFSQTWEDKEYIVIDGGSTDGTVDIIREYSDRLAFWCSEKDDGIYDAMNKGINHATGDWINFLNTGDLFASSQSLEHAITKAPDIDNADILYGDSIERSEDNGDVFKRTSDISLMSYGPIYRHGSSLVRTKTQKEHLYDLSQLSTYGYALDWLMIHQLYKEGFRFQKTDAIIEIYLLEGASYGYEQNLRYNRMVITGKALTLTEKLSIKRTIWKEMLKQTIFYHWLIAFLTEYTLNDILPHIPSWTLRRFWMRCLKMKIGEGTFIMKRNYIMTPQQLAIGNYSHINRGCLLDARGGITIGNNVSISHNVSIMTGSHDYNSKTFRGRFLPIKIEDYVWIGNNAIIQQNVKIGCGAVVCAGAVVTKDVEPFSVVAGVPARKIKERNKNIEYHCKGFTPFA
;
A
#
# COMPACT_ATOMS: atom_id res chain seq x y z
N MET A 1 -3.32 -8.40 -26.73
CA MET A 1 -4.58 -7.65 -26.66
C MET A 1 -4.25 -6.23 -26.23
N SER A 2 -5.00 -5.22 -26.68
CA SER A 2 -4.92 -3.88 -26.07
C SER A 2 -5.28 -4.01 -24.59
N ASN A 3 -4.69 -3.18 -23.73
CA ASN A 3 -5.08 -3.07 -22.31
C ASN A 3 -5.46 -1.61 -22.03
N LYS A 4 -6.38 -1.07 -22.85
CA LYS A 4 -6.89 0.28 -22.68
C LYS A 4 -7.58 0.42 -21.33
N ILE A 5 -7.26 1.48 -20.60
CA ILE A 5 -7.82 1.75 -19.27
C ILE A 5 -8.75 2.95 -19.33
N SER A 6 -10.01 2.76 -18.94
CA SER A 6 -10.96 3.84 -18.66
C SER A 6 -10.82 4.23 -17.20
N VAL A 7 -10.32 5.43 -16.93
CA VAL A 7 -10.31 6.00 -15.57
C VAL A 7 -11.56 6.86 -15.42
N ILE A 8 -12.32 6.60 -14.35
CA ILE A 8 -13.57 7.30 -14.04
C ILE A 8 -13.37 8.09 -12.76
N THR A 9 -13.59 9.40 -12.83
CA THR A 9 -13.67 10.28 -11.66
C THR A 9 -15.11 10.74 -11.48
N VAL A 10 -15.62 10.58 -10.26
CA VAL A 10 -16.91 11.15 -9.86
C VAL A 10 -16.66 12.27 -8.85
N VAL A 11 -17.41 13.37 -8.98
CA VAL A 11 -17.20 14.56 -8.17
C VAL A 11 -18.52 15.27 -7.87
N PHE A 12 -18.63 15.85 -6.66
CA PHE A 12 -19.71 16.75 -6.28
C PHE A 12 -19.20 17.78 -5.26
N ASN A 13 -19.22 19.08 -5.64
CA ASN A 13 -18.80 20.20 -4.80
C ASN A 13 -17.40 20.00 -4.16
N ASP A 14 -16.39 19.78 -4.98
CA ASP A 14 -15.01 19.58 -4.51
C ASP A 14 -13.99 20.33 -5.39
N VAL A 15 -14.17 21.65 -5.46
CA VAL A 15 -13.29 22.57 -6.18
C VAL A 15 -11.84 22.52 -5.69
N GLN A 16 -11.63 22.09 -4.44
CA GLN A 16 -10.28 22.06 -3.82
C GLN A 16 -9.40 20.94 -4.35
N HIS A 17 -9.97 19.77 -4.65
CA HIS A 17 -9.18 18.57 -4.95
C HIS A 17 -9.28 18.13 -6.42
N ILE A 18 -10.36 18.48 -7.14
CA ILE A 18 -10.59 17.97 -8.51
C ILE A 18 -9.42 18.22 -9.45
N ARG A 19 -8.75 19.40 -9.37
CA ARG A 19 -7.60 19.73 -10.23
C ARG A 19 -6.44 18.76 -9.99
N GLU A 20 -6.08 18.51 -8.72
CA GLU A 20 -4.96 17.61 -8.36
C GLU A 20 -5.26 16.18 -8.81
N THR A 21 -6.51 15.72 -8.65
CA THR A 21 -6.96 14.39 -9.14
C THR A 21 -6.81 14.28 -10.66
N MET A 22 -7.29 15.27 -11.41
CA MET A 22 -7.19 15.28 -12.88
C MET A 22 -5.73 15.31 -13.36
N GLU A 23 -4.89 16.15 -12.75
CA GLU A 23 -3.45 16.24 -13.08
C GLU A 23 -2.73 14.93 -12.76
N SER A 24 -3.12 14.24 -11.70
CA SER A 24 -2.59 12.92 -11.35
C SER A 24 -2.86 11.89 -12.46
N TYR A 25 -4.06 11.91 -13.06
CA TYR A 25 -4.37 11.07 -14.23
C TYR A 25 -3.52 11.49 -15.44
N PHE A 26 -3.45 12.76 -15.77
CA PHE A 26 -2.73 13.23 -16.95
C PHE A 26 -1.22 12.99 -16.87
N SER A 27 -0.67 12.84 -15.68
CA SER A 27 0.73 12.51 -15.45
C SER A 27 1.09 11.05 -15.72
N GLN A 28 0.10 10.16 -15.91
CA GLN A 28 0.35 8.73 -16.07
C GLN A 28 1.06 8.42 -17.40
N THR A 29 2.11 7.58 -17.33
CA THR A 29 2.93 7.17 -18.49
C THR A 29 2.24 6.15 -19.39
N TRP A 30 1.24 5.41 -18.89
CA TRP A 30 0.46 4.49 -19.71
C TRP A 30 -0.31 5.26 -20.79
N GLU A 31 -0.02 5.01 -22.07
CA GLU A 31 -0.56 5.79 -23.19
C GLU A 31 -2.00 5.38 -23.56
N ASP A 32 -2.30 4.07 -23.54
CA ASP A 32 -3.61 3.53 -23.93
C ASP A 32 -4.64 3.69 -22.81
N LYS A 33 -5.10 4.92 -22.61
CA LYS A 33 -6.03 5.29 -21.54
C LYS A 33 -7.04 6.34 -22.01
N GLU A 34 -8.18 6.38 -21.35
CA GLU A 34 -9.18 7.43 -21.51
C GLU A 34 -9.67 7.93 -20.16
N TYR A 35 -10.12 9.16 -20.13
CA TYR A 35 -10.57 9.80 -18.90
C TYR A 35 -12.04 10.23 -19.01
N ILE A 36 -12.83 9.81 -18.03
CA ILE A 36 -14.27 10.07 -17.92
C ILE A 36 -14.50 10.78 -16.60
N VAL A 37 -15.18 11.94 -16.63
CA VAL A 37 -15.50 12.74 -15.44
C VAL A 37 -17.00 12.93 -15.34
N ILE A 38 -17.59 12.52 -14.22
CA ILE A 38 -19.02 12.68 -13.93
C ILE A 38 -19.17 13.61 -12.74
N ASP A 39 -19.75 14.77 -12.97
CA ASP A 39 -20.06 15.76 -11.94
C ASP A 39 -21.54 15.69 -11.58
N GLY A 40 -21.85 15.60 -10.29
CA GLY A 40 -23.20 15.48 -9.72
C GLY A 40 -24.00 16.80 -9.69
N GLY A 41 -23.64 17.79 -10.50
CA GLY A 41 -24.27 19.10 -10.53
C GLY A 41 -23.67 20.07 -9.52
N SER A 42 -22.36 20.17 -9.44
CA SER A 42 -21.62 21.06 -8.54
C SER A 42 -21.91 22.53 -8.80
N THR A 43 -21.85 23.32 -7.73
CA THR A 43 -22.13 24.78 -7.76
C THR A 43 -21.00 25.62 -7.13
N ASP A 44 -19.91 25.01 -6.72
CA ASP A 44 -18.79 25.63 -5.99
C ASP A 44 -17.63 26.08 -6.88
N GLY A 45 -17.74 25.93 -8.20
CA GLY A 45 -16.66 26.18 -9.17
C GLY A 45 -15.96 24.92 -9.70
N THR A 46 -16.31 23.73 -9.20
CA THR A 46 -15.78 22.44 -9.68
C THR A 46 -15.94 22.27 -11.19
N VAL A 47 -17.13 22.60 -11.73
CA VAL A 47 -17.43 22.50 -13.16
C VAL A 47 -16.54 23.38 -14.02
N ASP A 48 -16.14 24.56 -13.54
CA ASP A 48 -15.29 25.47 -14.30
C ASP A 48 -13.88 24.88 -14.45
N ILE A 49 -13.39 24.20 -13.40
CA ILE A 49 -12.12 23.46 -13.49
C ILE A 49 -12.23 22.31 -14.50
N ILE A 50 -13.32 21.51 -14.46
CA ILE A 50 -13.51 20.41 -15.43
C ILE A 50 -13.50 20.94 -16.87
N ARG A 51 -14.15 22.09 -17.13
CA ARG A 51 -14.17 22.71 -18.45
C ARG A 51 -12.79 23.09 -18.98
N GLU A 52 -11.85 23.49 -18.12
CA GLU A 52 -10.46 23.77 -18.54
C GLU A 52 -9.77 22.58 -19.20
N TYR A 53 -10.20 21.37 -18.87
CA TYR A 53 -9.62 20.10 -19.37
C TYR A 53 -10.53 19.41 -20.41
N SER A 54 -11.67 19.99 -20.80
CA SER A 54 -12.70 19.35 -21.63
C SER A 54 -12.16 18.71 -22.90
N ASP A 55 -11.21 19.36 -23.57
CA ASP A 55 -10.61 18.89 -24.84
C ASP A 55 -9.73 17.62 -24.65
N ARG A 56 -9.41 17.27 -23.41
CA ARG A 56 -8.57 16.13 -23.04
C ARG A 56 -9.37 14.99 -22.41
N LEU A 57 -10.67 15.17 -22.22
CA LEU A 57 -11.58 14.18 -21.66
C LEU A 57 -12.26 13.38 -22.77
N ALA A 58 -12.31 12.06 -22.61
CA ALA A 58 -13.06 11.20 -23.51
C ALA A 58 -14.57 11.44 -23.37
N PHE A 59 -15.02 11.69 -22.15
CA PHE A 59 -16.39 12.08 -21.83
C PHE A 59 -16.44 12.84 -20.51
N TRP A 60 -17.35 13.81 -20.40
CA TRP A 60 -17.73 14.40 -19.15
C TRP A 60 -19.15 14.95 -19.18
N CYS A 61 -19.81 14.96 -18.05
CA CYS A 61 -21.10 15.64 -17.88
C CYS A 61 -21.20 16.24 -16.47
N SER A 62 -22.06 17.25 -16.37
CA SER A 62 -22.43 17.87 -15.10
C SER A 62 -23.95 17.91 -15.03
N GLU A 63 -24.53 17.05 -14.21
CA GLU A 63 -25.96 16.95 -14.00
C GLU A 63 -26.26 16.38 -12.62
N LYS A 64 -27.41 16.73 -12.06
CA LYS A 64 -27.82 16.17 -10.78
C LYS A 64 -27.90 14.64 -10.86
N ASP A 65 -27.36 13.97 -9.88
CA ASP A 65 -27.39 12.52 -9.72
C ASP A 65 -28.07 12.11 -8.39
N ASP A 66 -28.27 10.80 -8.24
CA ASP A 66 -28.79 10.17 -7.02
C ASP A 66 -27.63 9.70 -6.08
N GLY A 67 -26.48 10.33 -6.16
CA GLY A 67 -25.28 10.07 -5.35
C GLY A 67 -24.17 9.36 -6.08
N ILE A 68 -23.07 9.14 -5.36
CA ILE A 68 -21.78 8.66 -5.89
C ILE A 68 -21.92 7.43 -6.81
N TYR A 69 -22.75 6.46 -6.47
CA TYR A 69 -22.89 5.22 -7.25
C TYR A 69 -23.73 5.40 -8.51
N ASP A 70 -24.64 6.36 -8.54
CA ASP A 70 -25.34 6.75 -9.78
C ASP A 70 -24.34 7.39 -10.76
N ALA A 71 -23.51 8.32 -10.25
CA ALA A 71 -22.44 8.92 -11.04
C ALA A 71 -21.44 7.87 -11.55
N MET A 72 -21.05 6.90 -10.70
CA MET A 72 -20.19 5.78 -11.12
C MET A 72 -20.84 4.93 -12.21
N ASN A 73 -22.12 4.59 -12.09
CA ASN A 73 -22.87 3.85 -13.11
C ASN A 73 -22.92 4.59 -14.45
N LYS A 74 -23.12 5.92 -14.42
CA LYS A 74 -23.04 6.75 -15.61
C LYS A 74 -21.66 6.65 -16.27
N GLY A 75 -20.60 6.79 -15.47
CA GLY A 75 -19.21 6.66 -15.95
C GLY A 75 -18.92 5.28 -16.56
N ILE A 76 -19.37 4.18 -15.94
CA ILE A 76 -19.23 2.82 -16.44
C ILE A 76 -19.84 2.67 -17.84
N ASN A 77 -21.02 3.26 -18.07
CA ASN A 77 -21.71 3.17 -19.36
C ASN A 77 -20.92 3.84 -20.50
N HIS A 78 -20.14 4.88 -20.19
CA HIS A 78 -19.32 5.59 -21.18
C HIS A 78 -17.92 4.99 -21.36
N ALA A 79 -17.49 4.06 -20.48
CA ALA A 79 -16.19 3.42 -20.59
C ALA A 79 -16.06 2.56 -21.85
N THR A 80 -14.97 2.73 -22.60
CA THR A 80 -14.66 1.98 -23.83
C THR A 80 -13.36 1.18 -23.73
N GLY A 81 -12.59 1.32 -22.67
CA GLY A 81 -11.37 0.56 -22.41
C GLY A 81 -11.65 -0.90 -22.04
N ASP A 82 -10.61 -1.70 -21.98
CA ASP A 82 -10.66 -3.10 -21.54
C ASP A 82 -10.80 -3.22 -20.02
N TRP A 83 -10.31 -2.19 -19.32
CA TRP A 83 -10.29 -2.09 -17.86
C TRP A 83 -10.92 -0.79 -17.39
N ILE A 84 -11.59 -0.82 -16.24
CA ILE A 84 -12.09 0.34 -15.52
C ILE A 84 -11.32 0.49 -14.21
N ASN A 85 -10.86 1.71 -13.93
CA ASN A 85 -10.37 2.15 -12.64
C ASN A 85 -11.21 3.34 -12.16
N PHE A 86 -11.51 3.40 -10.87
CA PHE A 86 -12.15 4.55 -10.24
C PHE A 86 -11.11 5.37 -9.47
N LEU A 87 -10.94 6.61 -9.87
CA LEU A 87 -10.12 7.60 -9.18
C LEU A 87 -11.03 8.74 -8.73
N ASN A 88 -11.63 8.62 -7.55
CA ASN A 88 -12.56 9.63 -7.06
C ASN A 88 -11.84 10.95 -6.77
N THR A 89 -12.60 12.07 -6.76
CA THR A 89 -12.02 13.35 -6.38
C THR A 89 -11.40 13.29 -4.99
N GLY A 90 -10.22 13.91 -4.84
CA GLY A 90 -9.38 13.82 -3.63
C GLY A 90 -8.37 12.69 -3.66
N ASP A 91 -8.63 11.59 -4.37
CA ASP A 91 -7.69 10.51 -4.56
C ASP A 91 -6.72 10.78 -5.72
N LEU A 92 -5.52 10.20 -5.64
CA LEU A 92 -4.45 10.38 -6.64
C LEU A 92 -3.84 9.04 -7.01
N PHE A 93 -3.26 8.94 -8.20
CA PHE A 93 -2.33 7.85 -8.48
C PHE A 93 -1.05 8.00 -7.65
N ALA A 94 -0.51 6.90 -7.14
CA ALA A 94 0.65 6.90 -6.25
C ALA A 94 1.95 7.38 -6.94
N SER A 95 2.02 7.25 -8.27
CA SER A 95 3.12 7.73 -9.10
C SER A 95 2.65 7.90 -10.55
N SER A 96 3.47 8.54 -11.39
CA SER A 96 3.21 8.62 -12.82
C SER A 96 3.22 7.25 -13.55
N GLN A 97 3.72 6.20 -12.92
CA GLN A 97 3.79 4.86 -13.47
C GLN A 97 2.78 3.89 -12.84
N SER A 98 1.81 4.38 -12.04
CA SER A 98 0.89 3.51 -11.31
C SER A 98 0.05 2.63 -12.24
N LEU A 99 -0.51 3.17 -13.31
CA LEU A 99 -1.29 2.40 -14.29
C LEU A 99 -0.40 1.42 -15.07
N GLU A 100 0.77 1.87 -15.52
CA GLU A 100 1.75 1.02 -16.21
C GLU A 100 2.15 -0.17 -15.33
N HIS A 101 2.47 0.08 -14.06
CA HIS A 101 2.83 -0.97 -13.11
C HIS A 101 1.66 -1.90 -12.79
N ALA A 102 0.43 -1.39 -12.71
CA ALA A 102 -0.75 -2.21 -12.48
C ALA A 102 -0.90 -3.28 -13.55
N ILE A 103 -0.66 -2.93 -14.81
CA ILE A 103 -0.75 -3.82 -15.97
C ILE A 103 0.50 -4.71 -16.10
N THR A 104 1.70 -4.10 -16.10
CA THR A 104 2.95 -4.81 -16.44
C THR A 104 3.47 -5.73 -15.33
N LYS A 105 3.11 -5.45 -14.07
CA LYS A 105 3.48 -6.28 -12.92
C LYS A 105 2.42 -7.30 -12.52
N ALA A 106 1.32 -7.39 -13.27
CA ALA A 106 0.32 -8.44 -13.08
C ALA A 106 0.88 -9.78 -13.61
N PRO A 107 0.93 -10.85 -12.80
CA PRO A 107 1.53 -12.12 -13.22
C PRO A 107 0.79 -12.81 -14.38
N ASP A 108 -0.52 -12.69 -14.46
CA ASP A 108 -1.37 -13.32 -15.49
C ASP A 108 -2.58 -12.45 -15.86
N ILE A 109 -2.29 -11.32 -16.52
CA ILE A 109 -3.30 -10.32 -16.86
C ILE A 109 -4.39 -10.84 -17.80
N ASP A 110 -4.05 -11.76 -18.71
CA ASP A 110 -4.98 -12.26 -19.71
C ASP A 110 -6.11 -13.10 -19.08
N ASN A 111 -5.80 -13.72 -17.96
CA ASN A 111 -6.75 -14.53 -17.20
C ASN A 111 -7.36 -13.81 -15.99
N ALA A 112 -7.07 -12.54 -15.77
CA ALA A 112 -7.64 -11.78 -14.67
C ALA A 112 -8.95 -11.08 -15.07
N ASP A 113 -9.91 -11.10 -14.15
CA ASP A 113 -11.14 -10.31 -14.24
C ASP A 113 -11.03 -9.03 -13.40
N ILE A 114 -10.28 -9.10 -12.30
CA ILE A 114 -9.96 -7.99 -11.40
C ILE A 114 -8.45 -7.99 -11.08
N LEU A 115 -7.79 -6.86 -11.31
CA LEU A 115 -6.45 -6.57 -10.80
C LEU A 115 -6.58 -5.70 -9.56
N TYR A 116 -5.77 -5.95 -8.53
CA TYR A 116 -5.75 -5.11 -7.33
C TYR A 116 -4.32 -4.96 -6.79
N GLY A 117 -3.99 -3.78 -6.31
CA GLY A 117 -2.67 -3.43 -5.85
C GLY A 117 -2.67 -2.77 -4.47
N ASP A 118 -1.48 -2.40 -4.03
CA ASP A 118 -1.28 -1.69 -2.77
C ASP A 118 -1.72 -0.23 -2.89
N SER A 119 -1.97 0.44 -1.76
CA SER A 119 -2.37 1.84 -1.69
C SER A 119 -1.59 2.60 -0.63
N ILE A 120 -1.70 3.93 -0.66
CA ILE A 120 -1.21 4.82 0.38
C ILE A 120 -2.42 5.53 0.97
N GLU A 121 -2.58 5.50 2.29
CA GLU A 121 -3.55 6.34 2.98
C GLU A 121 -2.92 7.67 3.34
N ARG A 122 -3.56 8.76 2.95
CA ARG A 122 -3.14 10.13 3.22
C ARG A 122 -4.08 10.79 4.22
N SER A 123 -3.53 11.38 5.28
CA SER A 123 -4.26 12.22 6.21
C SER A 123 -3.42 13.42 6.63
N GLU A 124 -4.04 14.51 7.05
CA GLU A 124 -3.33 15.67 7.58
C GLU A 124 -2.55 15.33 8.85
N ASP A 125 -3.13 14.52 9.74
CA ASP A 125 -2.55 14.19 11.05
C ASP A 125 -1.37 13.22 10.97
N ASN A 126 -1.46 12.17 10.13
CA ASN A 126 -0.51 11.06 10.10
C ASN A 126 0.36 11.02 8.84
N GLY A 127 0.13 11.93 7.89
CA GLY A 127 0.82 11.94 6.59
C GLY A 127 0.44 10.73 5.72
N ASP A 128 1.36 10.34 4.86
CA ASP A 128 1.20 9.22 3.92
C ASP A 128 1.64 7.91 4.57
N VAL A 129 0.71 6.96 4.72
CA VAL A 129 0.94 5.64 5.30
C VAL A 129 0.69 4.55 4.26
N PHE A 130 1.70 3.74 3.98
CA PHE A 130 1.58 2.60 3.06
C PHE A 130 0.63 1.53 3.59
N LYS A 131 -0.27 1.06 2.74
CA LYS A 131 -1.20 -0.03 3.01
C LYS A 131 -0.99 -1.17 2.02
N ARG A 132 -0.47 -2.28 2.54
CA ARG A 132 -0.34 -3.50 1.76
C ARG A 132 -1.67 -4.21 1.66
N THR A 133 -2.06 -4.57 0.45
CA THR A 133 -3.23 -5.42 0.21
C THR A 133 -3.00 -6.83 0.78
N SER A 134 -4.06 -7.43 1.28
CA SER A 134 -4.05 -8.79 1.77
C SER A 134 -4.22 -9.81 0.64
N ASP A 135 -4.01 -11.09 0.96
CA ASP A 135 -4.29 -12.20 0.06
C ASP A 135 -5.79 -12.37 -0.17
N ILE A 136 -6.17 -12.82 -1.39
CA ILE A 136 -7.57 -13.00 -1.79
C ILE A 136 -8.37 -13.94 -0.86
N SER A 137 -7.72 -14.90 -0.23
CA SER A 137 -8.35 -15.81 0.74
C SER A 137 -8.99 -15.09 1.94
N LEU A 138 -8.54 -13.85 2.22
CA LEU A 138 -9.08 -13.03 3.30
C LEU A 138 -10.31 -12.20 2.90
N MET A 139 -10.73 -12.24 1.62
CA MET A 139 -11.91 -11.54 1.13
C MET A 139 -13.21 -11.89 1.89
N SER A 140 -13.30 -13.12 2.37
CA SER A 140 -14.43 -13.58 3.19
C SER A 140 -14.51 -12.93 4.59
N TYR A 141 -13.47 -12.21 5.01
CA TYR A 141 -13.41 -11.53 6.31
C TYR A 141 -13.59 -10.02 6.22
N GLY A 142 -13.42 -9.44 5.05
CA GLY A 142 -13.54 -7.99 4.82
C GLY A 142 -12.84 -7.51 3.55
N PRO A 143 -12.92 -6.19 3.24
CA PRO A 143 -12.20 -5.61 2.13
C PRO A 143 -10.68 -5.81 2.31
N ILE A 144 -10.02 -6.29 1.27
CA ILE A 144 -8.58 -6.57 1.27
C ILE A 144 -7.77 -5.51 0.55
N TYR A 145 -8.41 -4.66 -0.24
CA TYR A 145 -7.83 -3.53 -0.98
C TYR A 145 -8.81 -2.36 -1.02
N ARG A 146 -8.34 -1.17 -1.39
CA ARG A 146 -9.17 0.01 -1.64
C ARG A 146 -9.78 -0.07 -3.05
N HIS A 147 -11.00 0.42 -3.22
CA HIS A 147 -11.71 0.39 -4.50
C HIS A 147 -10.89 1.04 -5.64
N GLY A 148 -10.35 2.24 -5.43
CA GLY A 148 -9.53 2.94 -6.40
C GLY A 148 -8.17 2.28 -6.68
N SER A 149 -7.70 1.38 -5.80
CA SER A 149 -6.49 0.58 -6.05
C SER A 149 -6.75 -0.70 -6.83
N SER A 150 -7.84 -0.75 -7.62
CA SER A 150 -8.18 -1.90 -8.46
C SER A 150 -8.56 -1.50 -9.89
N LEU A 151 -8.40 -2.45 -10.80
CA LEU A 151 -8.89 -2.38 -12.17
C LEU A 151 -9.82 -3.57 -12.40
N VAL A 152 -11.02 -3.33 -12.90
CA VAL A 152 -12.01 -4.35 -13.19
C VAL A 152 -12.21 -4.43 -14.71
N ARG A 153 -12.33 -5.64 -15.28
CA ARG A 153 -12.67 -5.78 -16.69
C ARG A 153 -13.95 -5.02 -17.00
N THR A 154 -13.93 -4.17 -18.03
CA THR A 154 -15.08 -3.33 -18.42
C THR A 154 -16.34 -4.16 -18.68
N LYS A 155 -16.18 -5.34 -19.30
CA LYS A 155 -17.30 -6.26 -19.50
C LYS A 155 -17.91 -6.68 -18.16
N THR A 156 -17.08 -7.15 -17.22
CA THR A 156 -17.52 -7.57 -15.89
C THR A 156 -18.20 -6.42 -15.14
N GLN A 157 -17.61 -5.22 -15.17
CA GLN A 157 -18.19 -4.07 -14.49
C GLN A 157 -19.52 -3.62 -15.09
N LYS A 158 -19.69 -3.68 -16.43
CA LYS A 158 -20.96 -3.37 -17.09
C LYS A 158 -22.07 -4.37 -16.82
N GLU A 159 -21.71 -5.63 -16.59
CA GLU A 159 -22.65 -6.69 -16.19
C GLU A 159 -23.03 -6.59 -14.69
N HIS A 160 -22.22 -5.86 -13.89
CA HIS A 160 -22.39 -5.70 -12.43
C HIS A 160 -22.37 -4.21 -12.04
N LEU A 161 -23.41 -3.48 -12.44
CA LEU A 161 -23.61 -2.09 -12.02
C LEU A 161 -23.96 -2.03 -10.53
N TYR A 162 -23.71 -0.88 -9.91
CA TYR A 162 -24.13 -0.65 -8.53
C TYR A 162 -25.64 -0.61 -8.41
N ASP A 163 -26.21 -1.49 -7.60
CA ASP A 163 -27.66 -1.53 -7.36
C ASP A 163 -28.08 -0.44 -6.36
N LEU A 164 -28.58 0.66 -6.88
CA LEU A 164 -29.01 1.81 -6.08
C LEU A 164 -30.15 1.49 -5.11
N SER A 165 -30.94 0.44 -5.36
CA SER A 165 -31.98 0.01 -4.42
C SER A 165 -31.41 -0.44 -3.06
N GLN A 166 -30.15 -0.84 -3.04
CA GLN A 166 -29.42 -1.32 -1.85
C GLN A 166 -28.81 -0.18 -1.01
N LEU A 167 -28.84 1.07 -1.49
CA LEU A 167 -28.27 2.24 -0.79
C LEU A 167 -28.80 2.40 0.65
N SER A 168 -30.09 2.19 0.86
CA SER A 168 -30.71 2.28 2.18
C SER A 168 -30.18 1.23 3.17
N THR A 169 -29.68 0.09 2.67
CA THR A 169 -29.20 -1.04 3.46
C THR A 169 -27.69 -0.98 3.70
N TYR A 170 -26.92 -0.72 2.67
CA TYR A 170 -25.44 -0.82 2.69
C TYR A 170 -24.73 0.53 2.60
N GLY A 171 -25.45 1.63 2.38
CA GLY A 171 -24.87 2.98 2.32
C GLY A 171 -23.68 3.07 1.37
N TYR A 172 -22.56 3.61 1.85
CA TYR A 172 -21.32 3.77 1.08
C TYR A 172 -20.48 2.48 0.93
N ALA A 173 -21.09 1.30 1.04
CA ALA A 173 -20.39 0.03 0.85
C ALA A 173 -20.93 -0.77 -0.35
N LEU A 174 -21.56 -0.13 -1.33
CA LEU A 174 -22.02 -0.82 -2.55
C LEU A 174 -20.87 -1.28 -3.44
N ASP A 175 -19.75 -0.56 -3.46
CA ASP A 175 -18.51 -0.97 -4.10
C ASP A 175 -18.01 -2.29 -3.49
N TRP A 176 -17.94 -2.36 -2.17
CA TRP A 176 -17.59 -3.58 -1.47
C TRP A 176 -18.60 -4.70 -1.64
N LEU A 177 -19.89 -4.39 -1.70
CA LEU A 177 -20.95 -5.39 -1.98
C LEU A 177 -20.73 -6.02 -3.36
N MET A 178 -20.52 -5.21 -4.38
CA MET A 178 -20.25 -5.65 -5.75
C MET A 178 -18.97 -6.50 -5.83
N ILE A 179 -17.86 -6.02 -5.26
CA ILE A 179 -16.59 -6.75 -5.21
C ILE A 179 -16.75 -8.11 -4.52
N HIS A 180 -17.47 -8.16 -3.39
CA HIS A 180 -17.71 -9.40 -2.65
C HIS A 180 -18.64 -10.36 -3.43
N GLN A 181 -19.58 -9.83 -4.21
CA GLN A 181 -20.42 -10.62 -5.10
C GLN A 181 -19.57 -11.26 -6.21
N LEU A 182 -18.71 -10.51 -6.90
CA LEU A 182 -17.78 -11.03 -7.90
C LEU A 182 -16.89 -12.13 -7.32
N TYR A 183 -16.40 -11.96 -6.08
CA TYR A 183 -15.63 -12.99 -5.40
C TYR A 183 -16.42 -14.28 -5.18
N LYS A 184 -17.69 -14.19 -4.75
CA LYS A 184 -18.58 -15.36 -4.56
C LYS A 184 -18.95 -16.05 -5.87
N GLU A 185 -19.07 -15.31 -6.94
CA GLU A 185 -19.36 -15.84 -8.28
C GLU A 185 -18.16 -16.51 -8.94
N GLY A 186 -16.96 -16.40 -8.32
CA GLY A 186 -15.75 -17.09 -8.75
C GLY A 186 -14.95 -16.35 -9.81
N PHE A 187 -15.14 -15.04 -9.95
CA PHE A 187 -14.29 -14.19 -10.80
C PHE A 187 -12.83 -14.23 -10.32
N ARG A 188 -11.91 -14.05 -11.26
CA ARG A 188 -10.47 -14.23 -11.02
C ARG A 188 -9.83 -12.92 -10.60
N PHE A 189 -9.52 -12.82 -9.31
CA PHE A 189 -8.80 -11.72 -8.72
C PHE A 189 -7.30 -11.97 -8.78
N GLN A 190 -6.55 -10.99 -9.25
CA GLN A 190 -5.11 -11.07 -9.31
C GLN A 190 -4.45 -9.88 -8.65
N LYS A 191 -3.56 -10.18 -7.70
CA LYS A 191 -2.73 -9.17 -7.08
C LYS A 191 -1.59 -8.75 -7.99
N THR A 192 -1.41 -7.44 -8.18
CA THR A 192 -0.23 -6.85 -8.80
C THR A 192 0.72 -6.27 -7.75
N ASP A 193 2.03 -6.26 -8.03
CA ASP A 193 3.06 -5.65 -7.18
C ASP A 193 3.15 -4.11 -7.40
N ALA A 194 2.02 -3.46 -7.70
CA ALA A 194 1.93 -2.02 -7.91
C ALA A 194 1.34 -1.31 -6.69
N ILE A 195 1.84 -0.10 -6.40
CA ILE A 195 1.14 0.88 -5.56
C ILE A 195 0.33 1.73 -6.51
N ILE A 196 -1.00 1.61 -6.47
CA ILE A 196 -1.88 2.21 -7.47
C ILE A 196 -2.35 3.60 -7.02
N GLU A 197 -2.88 3.70 -5.80
CA GLU A 197 -3.67 4.82 -5.33
C GLU A 197 -3.07 5.47 -4.07
N ILE A 198 -3.20 6.78 -3.97
CA ILE A 198 -3.16 7.54 -2.72
C ILE A 198 -4.60 7.89 -2.37
N TYR A 199 -5.12 7.29 -1.32
CA TYR A 199 -6.48 7.48 -0.83
C TYR A 199 -6.52 8.57 0.24
N LEU A 200 -7.35 9.60 0.04
CA LEU A 200 -7.54 10.68 1.01
C LEU A 200 -8.53 10.26 2.11
N LEU A 201 -8.10 10.31 3.38
CA LEU A 201 -8.90 9.85 4.53
C LEU A 201 -9.99 10.84 4.98
N GLU A 202 -10.28 11.90 4.22
CA GLU A 202 -11.24 12.95 4.57
C GLU A 202 -12.59 12.82 3.83
N GLY A 203 -12.77 11.76 3.05
CA GLY A 203 -13.95 11.55 2.21
C GLY A 203 -15.24 11.21 2.96
N ALA A 204 -16.37 11.27 2.27
CA ALA A 204 -17.73 11.01 2.79
C ALA A 204 -17.91 9.58 3.38
N SER A 205 -17.06 8.63 3.03
CA SER A 205 -17.05 7.25 3.55
C SER A 205 -16.26 7.08 4.85
N TYR A 206 -15.73 8.16 5.45
CA TYR A 206 -14.89 8.12 6.65
C TYR A 206 -15.70 7.95 7.94
N GLY A 207 -16.34 6.80 8.10
CA GLY A 207 -17.02 6.43 9.33
C GLY A 207 -16.58 5.06 9.82
N TYR A 208 -15.56 4.96 10.70
CA TYR A 208 -15.01 3.68 11.16
C TYR A 208 -16.08 2.68 11.67
N GLU A 209 -17.01 3.14 12.54
CA GLU A 209 -18.10 2.31 13.03
C GLU A 209 -19.05 1.88 11.90
N GLN A 210 -19.38 2.80 11.02
CA GLN A 210 -20.29 2.58 9.90
C GLN A 210 -19.71 1.59 8.91
N ASN A 211 -18.43 1.72 8.58
CA ASN A 211 -17.71 0.78 7.72
C ASN A 211 -17.65 -0.63 8.32
N LEU A 212 -17.39 -0.76 9.62
CA LEU A 212 -17.43 -2.07 10.29
C LEU A 212 -18.82 -2.72 10.20
N ARG A 213 -19.88 -1.94 10.36
CA ARG A 213 -21.26 -2.43 10.26
C ARG A 213 -21.57 -2.90 8.85
N TYR A 214 -21.31 -2.07 7.84
CA TYR A 214 -21.58 -2.42 6.44
C TYR A 214 -20.75 -3.61 5.98
N ASN A 215 -19.45 -3.64 6.26
CA ASN A 215 -18.60 -4.76 5.93
C ASN A 215 -19.14 -6.08 6.48
N ARG A 216 -19.61 -6.06 7.74
CA ARG A 216 -20.19 -7.26 8.34
C ARG A 216 -21.49 -7.67 7.68
N MET A 217 -22.36 -6.73 7.33
CA MET A 217 -23.62 -6.97 6.61
C MET A 217 -23.36 -7.54 5.22
N VAL A 218 -22.40 -7.00 4.48
CA VAL A 218 -22.00 -7.53 3.16
C VAL A 218 -21.54 -8.99 3.26
N ILE A 219 -20.65 -9.30 4.21
CA ILE A 219 -20.13 -10.66 4.39
C ILE A 219 -21.25 -11.65 4.76
N THR A 220 -22.13 -11.27 5.67
CA THR A 220 -23.17 -12.17 6.19
C THR A 220 -24.43 -12.21 5.34
N GLY A 221 -24.67 -11.18 4.52
CA GLY A 221 -25.91 -10.99 3.75
C GLY A 221 -27.14 -10.74 4.63
N LYS A 222 -26.94 -10.35 5.90
CA LYS A 222 -28.02 -10.19 6.91
C LYS A 222 -27.82 -8.97 7.77
N ALA A 223 -28.92 -8.49 8.36
CA ALA A 223 -28.88 -7.47 9.40
C ALA A 223 -28.09 -7.95 10.63
N LEU A 224 -27.38 -7.02 11.28
CA LEU A 224 -26.51 -7.31 12.42
C LEU A 224 -27.30 -7.83 13.63
N THR A 225 -26.89 -8.96 14.15
CA THR A 225 -27.36 -9.53 15.43
C THR A 225 -26.87 -8.67 16.61
N LEU A 226 -27.47 -8.85 17.79
CA LEU A 226 -27.07 -8.15 19.01
C LEU A 226 -25.60 -8.46 19.37
N THR A 227 -25.17 -9.71 19.22
CA THR A 227 -23.80 -10.16 19.48
C THR A 227 -22.78 -9.50 18.55
N GLU A 228 -23.13 -9.33 17.27
CA GLU A 228 -22.27 -8.62 16.29
C GLU A 228 -22.18 -7.13 16.60
N LYS A 229 -23.30 -6.49 16.96
CA LYS A 229 -23.30 -5.08 17.41
C LYS A 229 -22.40 -4.86 18.64
N LEU A 230 -22.45 -5.78 19.61
CA LEU A 230 -21.57 -5.73 20.79
C LEU A 230 -20.10 -5.97 20.41
N SER A 231 -19.83 -6.89 19.49
CA SER A 231 -18.46 -7.12 18.98
C SER A 231 -17.89 -5.87 18.29
N ILE A 232 -18.69 -5.19 17.47
CA ILE A 232 -18.29 -3.93 16.80
C ILE A 232 -18.00 -2.86 17.86
N LYS A 233 -18.89 -2.66 18.84
CA LYS A 233 -18.67 -1.71 19.94
C LYS A 233 -17.37 -2.01 20.71
N ARG A 234 -17.08 -3.30 20.98
CA ARG A 234 -15.83 -3.71 21.63
C ARG A 234 -14.60 -3.37 20.76
N THR A 235 -14.72 -3.52 19.45
CA THR A 235 -13.63 -3.15 18.51
C THR A 235 -13.41 -1.63 18.52
N ILE A 236 -14.47 -0.84 18.46
CA ILE A 236 -14.40 0.63 18.54
C ILE A 236 -13.75 1.07 19.85
N TRP A 237 -14.20 0.50 20.98
CA TRP A 237 -13.61 0.81 22.29
C TRP A 237 -12.10 0.49 22.33
N LYS A 238 -11.67 -0.62 21.74
CA LYS A 238 -10.23 -0.95 21.63
C LYS A 238 -9.47 0.07 20.78
N GLU A 239 -10.06 0.56 19.68
CA GLU A 239 -9.41 1.58 18.84
C GLU A 239 -9.35 2.93 19.61
N MET A 240 -10.39 3.31 20.33
CA MET A 240 -10.36 4.48 21.19
C MET A 240 -9.27 4.41 22.27
N LEU A 241 -9.08 3.24 22.90
CA LEU A 241 -7.99 3.02 23.84
C LEU A 241 -6.62 3.22 23.20
N LYS A 242 -6.45 2.77 21.95
CA LYS A 242 -5.20 2.96 21.21
C LYS A 242 -4.86 4.42 20.94
N GLN A 243 -5.85 5.31 20.93
CA GLN A 243 -5.64 6.76 20.77
C GLN A 243 -5.24 7.46 22.07
N THR A 244 -5.25 6.77 23.21
CA THR A 244 -4.85 7.35 24.48
C THR A 244 -3.34 7.52 24.58
N ILE A 245 -2.87 8.62 25.18
CA ILE A 245 -1.44 8.88 25.46
C ILE A 245 -0.84 7.72 26.25
N PHE A 246 -1.57 7.16 27.23
CA PHE A 246 -1.09 6.02 28.03
C PHE A 246 -0.83 4.78 27.18
N TYR A 247 -1.71 4.46 26.21
CA TYR A 247 -1.50 3.33 25.30
C TYR A 247 -0.25 3.55 24.45
N HIS A 248 -0.09 4.74 23.87
CA HIS A 248 1.10 5.06 23.06
C HIS A 248 2.39 4.96 23.90
N TRP A 249 2.37 5.48 25.12
CA TRP A 249 3.50 5.37 26.04
C TRP A 249 3.82 3.91 26.37
N LEU A 250 2.82 3.10 26.69
CA LEU A 250 2.99 1.68 26.99
C LEU A 250 3.56 0.91 25.79
N ILE A 251 3.02 1.15 24.58
CA ILE A 251 3.51 0.51 23.37
C ILE A 251 4.94 0.95 23.07
N ALA A 252 5.26 2.23 23.11
CA ALA A 252 6.62 2.72 22.91
C ALA A 252 7.60 2.09 23.93
N PHE A 253 7.21 2.00 25.20
CA PHE A 253 8.02 1.32 26.22
C PHE A 253 8.24 -0.16 25.87
N LEU A 254 7.19 -0.89 25.54
CA LEU A 254 7.28 -2.33 25.23
C LEU A 254 7.98 -2.63 23.91
N THR A 255 7.79 -1.79 22.88
CA THR A 255 8.30 -2.08 21.53
C THR A 255 9.65 -1.41 21.26
N GLU A 256 9.83 -0.14 21.65
CA GLU A 256 11.04 0.60 21.33
C GLU A 256 12.06 0.54 22.47
N TYR A 257 11.68 0.94 23.67
CA TYR A 257 12.62 0.97 24.79
C TYR A 257 13.12 -0.43 25.17
N THR A 258 12.22 -1.42 25.33
CA THR A 258 12.68 -2.78 25.67
C THR A 258 13.50 -3.41 24.55
N LEU A 259 13.13 -3.17 23.28
CA LEU A 259 13.80 -3.75 22.12
C LEU A 259 15.18 -3.12 21.89
N ASN A 260 15.30 -1.80 22.02
CA ASN A 260 16.49 -1.07 21.61
C ASN A 260 17.46 -0.78 22.78
N ASP A 261 16.95 -0.66 24.01
CA ASP A 261 17.75 -0.29 25.17
C ASP A 261 17.98 -1.45 26.16
N ILE A 262 17.00 -2.34 26.35
CA ILE A 262 17.13 -3.49 27.28
C ILE A 262 17.67 -4.74 26.58
N LEU A 263 17.00 -5.18 25.50
CA LEU A 263 17.34 -6.42 24.80
C LEU A 263 18.79 -6.49 24.31
N PRO A 264 19.39 -5.41 23.79
CA PRO A 264 20.79 -5.44 23.33
C PRO A 264 21.80 -5.81 24.41
N HIS A 265 21.44 -5.70 25.69
CA HIS A 265 22.30 -6.10 26.83
C HIS A 265 22.15 -7.58 27.19
N ILE A 266 21.12 -8.26 26.68
CA ILE A 266 20.91 -9.69 26.91
C ILE A 266 21.84 -10.49 25.98
N PRO A 267 22.80 -11.30 26.51
CA PRO A 267 23.75 -12.01 25.66
C PRO A 267 23.13 -13.16 24.86
N SER A 268 22.00 -13.70 25.33
CA SER A 268 21.34 -14.86 24.69
C SER A 268 20.56 -14.46 23.45
N TRP A 269 20.99 -14.93 22.28
CA TRP A 269 20.22 -14.75 21.03
C TRP A 269 18.83 -15.39 21.11
N THR A 270 18.70 -16.55 21.74
CA THR A 270 17.41 -17.25 21.87
C THR A 270 16.38 -16.40 22.61
N LEU A 271 16.77 -15.75 23.72
CA LEU A 271 15.89 -14.86 24.46
C LEU A 271 15.54 -13.60 23.66
N ARG A 272 16.53 -13.00 22.98
CA ARG A 272 16.29 -11.82 22.14
C ARG A 272 15.33 -12.15 20.98
N ARG A 273 15.55 -13.28 20.28
CA ARG A 273 14.69 -13.76 19.19
C ARG A 273 13.27 -14.05 19.68
N PHE A 274 13.12 -14.67 20.84
CA PHE A 274 11.81 -14.91 21.45
C PHE A 274 11.05 -13.60 21.66
N TRP A 275 11.70 -12.61 22.31
CA TRP A 275 11.08 -11.30 22.54
C TRP A 275 10.71 -10.57 21.24
N MET A 276 11.62 -10.52 20.27
CA MET A 276 11.35 -9.95 18.94
C MET A 276 10.14 -10.59 18.28
N ARG A 277 9.95 -11.90 18.42
CA ARG A 277 8.76 -12.61 17.91
C ARG A 277 7.49 -12.26 18.70
N CYS A 278 7.57 -12.07 20.00
CA CYS A 278 6.46 -11.55 20.81
C CYS A 278 6.01 -10.16 20.32
N LEU A 279 6.94 -9.35 19.84
CA LEU A 279 6.66 -8.05 19.18
C LEU A 279 6.20 -8.21 17.71
N LYS A 280 5.82 -9.43 17.29
CA LYS A 280 5.32 -9.79 15.96
C LYS A 280 6.33 -9.62 14.80
N MET A 281 7.63 -9.48 15.10
CA MET A 281 8.67 -9.49 14.09
C MET A 281 8.77 -10.88 13.45
N LYS A 282 8.78 -10.94 12.12
CA LYS A 282 8.93 -12.20 11.39
C LYS A 282 10.41 -12.50 11.18
N ILE A 283 10.91 -13.57 11.80
CA ILE A 283 12.32 -13.96 11.72
C ILE A 283 12.40 -15.42 11.28
N GLY A 284 13.01 -15.64 10.11
CA GLY A 284 13.20 -16.96 9.50
C GLY A 284 14.17 -17.87 10.26
N GLU A 285 14.25 -19.12 9.81
CA GLU A 285 15.16 -20.12 10.35
C GLU A 285 16.63 -19.75 10.04
N GLY A 286 17.57 -20.06 10.95
CA GLY A 286 19.00 -19.77 10.76
C GLY A 286 19.37 -18.29 10.70
N THR A 287 18.38 -17.38 10.78
CA THR A 287 18.59 -15.93 10.76
C THR A 287 19.09 -15.43 12.12
N PHE A 288 20.03 -14.49 12.05
CA PHE A 288 20.69 -13.95 13.23
C PHE A 288 20.81 -12.41 13.16
N ILE A 289 20.43 -11.74 14.25
CA ILE A 289 20.52 -10.28 14.39
C ILE A 289 21.48 -9.98 15.57
N MET A 290 22.59 -9.31 15.27
CA MET A 290 23.55 -8.89 16.29
C MET A 290 22.96 -7.83 17.24
N LYS A 291 23.65 -7.55 18.31
CA LYS A 291 23.27 -6.51 19.28
C LYS A 291 23.49 -5.09 18.75
N ARG A 292 22.93 -4.11 19.46
CA ARG A 292 23.07 -2.67 19.17
C ARG A 292 22.55 -2.25 17.82
N ASN A 293 21.50 -2.90 17.36
CA ASN A 293 20.68 -2.42 16.23
C ASN A 293 19.52 -1.62 16.80
N TYR A 294 19.13 -0.54 16.12
CA TYR A 294 17.94 0.23 16.45
C TYR A 294 16.82 -0.14 15.49
N ILE A 295 15.71 -0.66 16.00
CA ILE A 295 14.59 -1.16 15.19
C ILE A 295 13.34 -0.38 15.60
N MET A 296 12.75 0.33 14.63
CA MET A 296 11.46 1.00 14.77
C MET A 296 10.37 0.12 14.16
N THR A 297 9.23 0.03 14.84
CA THR A 297 8.04 -0.71 14.36
C THR A 297 8.36 -2.17 13.98
N PRO A 298 8.84 -3.00 14.94
CA PRO A 298 9.31 -4.36 14.67
C PRO A 298 8.24 -5.27 14.02
N GLN A 299 6.96 -5.02 14.25
CA GLN A 299 5.85 -5.77 13.63
C GLN A 299 5.76 -5.62 12.11
N GLN A 300 6.39 -4.61 11.53
CA GLN A 300 6.47 -4.40 10.08
C GLN A 300 7.81 -4.83 9.48
N LEU A 301 8.67 -5.51 10.27
CA LEU A 301 9.93 -6.07 9.81
C LEU A 301 9.79 -7.58 9.60
N ALA A 302 10.06 -8.04 8.37
CA ALA A 302 10.10 -9.44 8.01
C ALA A 302 11.47 -9.81 7.45
N ILE A 303 12.09 -10.88 7.98
CA ILE A 303 13.40 -11.37 7.57
C ILE A 303 13.28 -12.85 7.24
N GLY A 304 13.72 -13.25 6.06
CA GLY A 304 13.75 -14.62 5.58
C GLY A 304 14.76 -15.51 6.32
N ASN A 305 15.01 -16.67 5.77
CA ASN A 305 15.87 -17.69 6.36
C ASN A 305 17.37 -17.38 6.09
N TYR A 306 18.22 -17.81 6.99
CA TYR A 306 19.69 -17.75 6.86
C TYR A 306 20.21 -16.35 6.54
N SER A 307 19.54 -15.31 7.01
CA SER A 307 19.95 -13.92 6.82
C SER A 307 20.63 -13.37 8.05
N HIS A 308 21.55 -12.41 7.86
CA HIS A 308 22.39 -11.92 8.92
C HIS A 308 22.40 -10.39 8.96
N ILE A 309 22.13 -9.80 10.13
CA ILE A 309 22.20 -8.36 10.36
C ILE A 309 23.28 -8.08 11.40
N ASN A 310 24.32 -7.34 10.99
CA ASN A 310 25.43 -6.96 11.87
C ASN A 310 25.06 -5.82 12.81
N ARG A 311 26.02 -5.39 13.64
CA ARG A 311 25.82 -4.38 14.70
C ARG A 311 25.66 -2.97 14.14
N GLY A 312 24.94 -2.13 14.87
CA GLY A 312 24.84 -0.69 14.62
C GLY A 312 23.90 -0.31 13.49
N CYS A 313 23.10 -1.24 12.97
CA CYS A 313 22.14 -0.92 11.90
C CYS A 313 20.93 -0.17 12.47
N LEU A 314 20.44 0.78 11.69
CA LEU A 314 19.16 1.45 11.89
C LEU A 314 18.13 0.87 10.92
N LEU A 315 17.08 0.25 11.45
CA LEU A 315 16.00 -0.37 10.68
C LEU A 315 14.68 0.37 10.99
N ASP A 316 14.41 1.42 10.24
CA ASP A 316 13.14 2.14 10.32
C ASP A 316 12.09 1.40 9.47
N ALA A 317 11.32 0.53 10.12
CA ALA A 317 10.33 -0.28 9.44
C ALA A 317 8.91 0.32 9.46
N ARG A 318 8.74 1.63 9.70
CA ARG A 318 7.41 2.28 9.75
C ARG A 318 6.61 2.12 8.45
N GLY A 319 7.28 2.09 7.29
CA GLY A 319 6.67 1.80 5.99
C GLY A 319 6.72 0.33 5.56
N GLY A 320 7.32 -0.54 6.40
CA GLY A 320 7.52 -1.95 6.13
C GLY A 320 8.87 -2.27 5.49
N ILE A 321 9.60 -3.22 6.09
CA ILE A 321 10.85 -3.77 5.54
C ILE A 321 10.68 -5.28 5.35
N THR A 322 10.94 -5.74 4.13
CA THR A 322 11.01 -7.16 3.82
C THR A 322 12.41 -7.53 3.35
N ILE A 323 13.04 -8.46 4.04
CA ILE A 323 14.37 -8.98 3.75
C ILE A 323 14.22 -10.46 3.39
N GLY A 324 14.76 -10.87 2.26
CA GLY A 324 14.72 -12.23 1.74
C GLY A 324 15.64 -13.21 2.49
N ASN A 325 15.91 -14.32 1.84
CA ASN A 325 16.77 -15.40 2.36
C ASN A 325 18.24 -15.17 1.99
N ASN A 326 19.16 -15.65 2.83
CA ASN A 326 20.61 -15.58 2.59
C ASN A 326 21.14 -14.15 2.37
N VAL A 327 20.47 -13.16 2.99
CA VAL A 327 20.86 -11.75 2.91
C VAL A 327 21.89 -11.44 4.00
N SER A 328 22.96 -10.73 3.61
CA SER A 328 23.99 -10.24 4.54
C SER A 328 23.95 -8.73 4.63
N ILE A 329 23.59 -8.18 5.79
CA ILE A 329 23.64 -6.75 6.09
C ILE A 329 24.83 -6.48 7.01
N SER A 330 25.77 -5.68 6.51
CA SER A 330 27.00 -5.34 7.22
C SER A 330 26.75 -4.31 8.34
N HIS A 331 27.84 -3.83 8.98
CA HIS A 331 27.73 -2.92 10.13
C HIS A 331 27.24 -1.52 9.72
N ASN A 332 26.50 -0.87 10.62
CA ASN A 332 26.10 0.52 10.54
C ASN A 332 25.28 0.85 9.28
N VAL A 333 24.53 -0.11 8.74
CA VAL A 333 23.64 0.11 7.61
C VAL A 333 22.36 0.80 8.09
N SER A 334 21.90 1.80 7.35
CA SER A 334 20.62 2.47 7.61
C SER A 334 19.61 2.08 6.54
N ILE A 335 18.48 1.49 6.94
CA ILE A 335 17.34 1.16 6.08
C ILE A 335 16.17 2.02 6.55
N MET A 336 15.78 3.01 5.75
CA MET A 336 14.87 4.07 6.17
C MET A 336 13.63 4.10 5.29
N THR A 337 12.51 3.62 5.82
CA THR A 337 11.21 3.68 5.13
C THR A 337 10.49 5.00 5.34
N GLY A 338 10.87 5.79 6.34
CA GLY A 338 10.29 7.07 6.67
C GLY A 338 11.05 8.25 6.05
N SER A 339 10.29 9.22 5.55
CA SER A 339 10.78 10.51 5.04
C SER A 339 9.68 11.56 5.17
N HIS A 340 9.92 12.75 4.63
CA HIS A 340 8.93 13.83 4.55
C HIS A 340 8.78 14.31 3.11
N ASP A 341 7.61 14.82 2.78
CA ASP A 341 7.40 15.59 1.56
C ASP A 341 7.80 17.05 1.82
N TYR A 342 9.01 17.41 1.41
CA TYR A 342 9.56 18.75 1.62
C TYR A 342 8.87 19.84 0.79
N ASN A 343 8.06 19.47 -0.21
CA ASN A 343 7.24 20.40 -0.99
C ASN A 343 5.82 20.59 -0.39
N SER A 344 5.43 19.75 0.56
CA SER A 344 4.14 19.88 1.25
C SER A 344 4.14 21.09 2.18
N LYS A 345 3.05 21.86 2.19
CA LYS A 345 2.85 22.99 3.13
C LYS A 345 2.94 22.57 4.60
N THR A 346 2.58 21.33 4.92
CA THR A 346 2.56 20.77 6.27
C THR A 346 3.78 19.92 6.59
N PHE A 347 4.78 19.82 5.66
CA PHE A 347 5.95 18.97 5.81
C PHE A 347 5.57 17.52 6.18
N ARG A 348 4.50 17.00 5.57
CA ARG A 348 3.89 15.70 5.93
C ARG A 348 4.87 14.55 5.82
N GLY A 349 4.72 13.57 6.74
CA GLY A 349 5.50 12.34 6.74
C GLY A 349 5.11 11.43 5.56
N ARG A 350 6.10 10.67 5.06
CA ARG A 350 5.89 9.62 4.05
C ARG A 350 6.57 8.35 4.52
N PHE A 351 5.86 7.22 4.47
CA PHE A 351 6.36 5.92 4.92
C PHE A 351 6.13 4.89 3.83
N LEU A 352 7.18 4.61 3.04
CA LEU A 352 7.11 3.71 1.89
C LEU A 352 7.98 2.46 2.10
N PRO A 353 7.55 1.28 1.62
CA PRO A 353 8.22 0.02 1.91
C PRO A 353 9.59 -0.09 1.25
N ILE A 354 10.43 -0.95 1.83
CA ILE A 354 11.69 -1.39 1.24
C ILE A 354 11.66 -2.91 1.13
N LYS A 355 12.01 -3.42 -0.08
CA LYS A 355 12.11 -4.85 -0.34
C LYS A 355 13.55 -5.21 -0.71
N ILE A 356 14.15 -6.10 0.04
CA ILE A 356 15.48 -6.66 -0.21
C ILE A 356 15.30 -8.15 -0.55
N GLU A 357 15.62 -8.54 -1.78
CA GLU A 357 15.42 -9.90 -2.25
C GLU A 357 16.55 -10.84 -1.77
N ASP A 358 16.49 -12.12 -2.16
CA ASP A 358 17.40 -13.15 -1.70
C ASP A 358 18.85 -12.89 -2.13
N TYR A 359 19.81 -13.39 -1.37
CA TYR A 359 21.25 -13.34 -1.65
C TYR A 359 21.86 -11.94 -1.79
N VAL A 360 21.15 -10.89 -1.35
CA VAL A 360 21.66 -9.52 -1.36
C VAL A 360 22.75 -9.35 -0.30
N TRP A 361 23.81 -8.61 -0.65
CA TRP A 361 24.82 -8.14 0.30
C TRP A 361 24.84 -6.63 0.36
N ILE A 362 24.67 -6.09 1.57
CA ILE A 362 24.73 -4.64 1.85
C ILE A 362 25.98 -4.37 2.67
N GLY A 363 26.90 -3.60 2.09
CA GLY A 363 28.17 -3.20 2.70
C GLY A 363 28.03 -2.19 3.84
N ASN A 364 29.10 -2.04 4.63
CA ASN A 364 29.12 -1.17 5.80
C ASN A 364 28.73 0.28 5.48
N ASN A 365 28.00 0.93 6.40
CA ASN A 365 27.59 2.33 6.31
C ASN A 365 26.74 2.68 5.05
N ALA A 366 26.16 1.71 4.37
CA ALA A 366 25.24 1.98 3.27
C ALA A 366 23.90 2.52 3.80
N ILE A 367 23.24 3.34 2.99
CA ILE A 367 21.93 3.92 3.29
C ILE A 367 20.96 3.49 2.20
N ILE A 368 19.84 2.87 2.60
CA ILE A 368 18.75 2.46 1.70
C ILE A 368 17.56 3.36 1.98
N GLN A 369 17.13 4.11 0.98
CA GLN A 369 16.01 5.04 1.08
C GLN A 369 14.67 4.33 0.86
N GLN A 370 13.59 4.98 1.27
CA GLN A 370 12.21 4.49 1.09
C GLN A 370 11.87 4.17 -0.38
N ASN A 371 10.91 3.28 -0.56
CA ASN A 371 10.41 2.85 -1.88
C ASN A 371 11.48 2.25 -2.80
N VAL A 372 12.49 1.59 -2.22
CA VAL A 372 13.55 0.92 -2.97
C VAL A 372 13.36 -0.59 -2.92
N LYS A 373 13.47 -1.22 -4.09
CA LYS A 373 13.61 -2.66 -4.26
C LYS A 373 15.06 -2.99 -4.61
N ILE A 374 15.70 -3.88 -3.82
CA ILE A 374 17.03 -4.42 -4.14
C ILE A 374 16.86 -5.83 -4.66
N GLY A 375 17.18 -6.02 -5.94
CA GLY A 375 16.99 -7.28 -6.66
C GLY A 375 17.89 -8.40 -6.16
N CYS A 376 17.46 -9.63 -6.39
CA CYS A 376 18.13 -10.86 -5.98
C CYS A 376 19.62 -10.86 -6.34
N GLY A 377 20.47 -11.27 -5.40
CA GLY A 377 21.92 -11.36 -5.62
C GLY A 377 22.64 -10.02 -5.78
N ALA A 378 21.98 -8.87 -5.67
CA ALA A 378 22.63 -7.57 -5.79
C ALA A 378 23.62 -7.31 -4.64
N VAL A 379 24.59 -6.44 -4.90
CA VAL A 379 25.57 -5.96 -3.93
C VAL A 379 25.51 -4.45 -3.84
N VAL A 380 25.29 -3.94 -2.65
CA VAL A 380 25.42 -2.52 -2.33
C VAL A 380 26.77 -2.31 -1.65
N CYS A 381 27.67 -1.56 -2.28
CA CYS A 381 28.98 -1.31 -1.73
C CYS A 381 28.95 -0.45 -0.47
N ALA A 382 30.02 -0.52 0.34
CA ALA A 382 30.14 0.28 1.56
C ALA A 382 29.99 1.78 1.28
N GLY A 383 29.25 2.49 2.14
CA GLY A 383 29.01 3.93 2.04
C GLY A 383 28.08 4.36 0.91
N ALA A 384 27.49 3.44 0.15
CA ALA A 384 26.57 3.79 -0.93
C ALA A 384 25.21 4.29 -0.41
N VAL A 385 24.61 5.27 -1.10
CA VAL A 385 23.25 5.77 -0.82
C VAL A 385 22.32 5.36 -1.96
N VAL A 386 21.47 4.37 -1.69
CA VAL A 386 20.54 3.79 -2.67
C VAL A 386 19.23 4.56 -2.63
N THR A 387 18.90 5.23 -3.73
CA THR A 387 17.71 6.08 -3.89
C THR A 387 16.75 5.59 -4.96
N LYS A 388 17.10 4.52 -5.68
CA LYS A 388 16.30 3.88 -6.74
C LYS A 388 16.48 2.39 -6.68
N ASP A 389 15.59 1.66 -7.33
CA ASP A 389 15.65 0.21 -7.45
C ASP A 389 17.01 -0.26 -8.00
N VAL A 390 17.46 -1.39 -7.47
CA VAL A 390 18.72 -2.05 -7.88
C VAL A 390 18.36 -3.34 -8.60
N GLU A 391 18.83 -3.47 -9.84
CA GLU A 391 18.61 -4.67 -10.66
C GLU A 391 19.23 -5.92 -10.01
N PRO A 392 18.65 -7.12 -10.23
CA PRO A 392 19.25 -8.36 -9.77
C PRO A 392 20.70 -8.50 -10.22
N PHE A 393 21.55 -9.08 -9.36
CA PHE A 393 22.97 -9.32 -9.59
C PHE A 393 23.83 -8.10 -9.95
N SER A 394 23.29 -6.90 -9.76
CA SER A 394 24.04 -5.65 -9.94
C SER A 394 24.91 -5.33 -8.73
N VAL A 395 26.10 -4.80 -8.95
CA VAL A 395 26.96 -4.19 -7.93
C VAL A 395 26.83 -2.68 -8.06
N VAL A 396 26.34 -2.01 -7.01
CA VAL A 396 26.11 -0.56 -6.99
C VAL A 396 27.00 0.13 -5.95
N ALA A 397 27.47 1.34 -6.26
CA ALA A 397 28.31 2.14 -5.37
C ALA A 397 28.04 3.65 -5.55
N GLY A 398 28.46 4.46 -4.58
CA GLY A 398 28.46 5.92 -4.65
C GLY A 398 27.24 6.58 -4.03
N VAL A 399 27.19 7.94 -4.11
CA VAL A 399 26.13 8.80 -3.58
C VAL A 399 25.72 9.78 -4.70
N PRO A 400 24.54 9.61 -5.29
CA PRO A 400 23.67 8.44 -5.21
C PRO A 400 24.28 7.18 -5.84
N ALA A 401 23.86 6.00 -5.39
CA ALA A 401 24.37 4.72 -5.88
C ALA A 401 24.11 4.54 -7.38
N ARG A 402 25.13 4.03 -8.10
CA ARG A 402 25.06 3.69 -9.52
C ARG A 402 25.65 2.30 -9.74
N LYS A 403 25.16 1.59 -10.76
CA LYS A 403 25.71 0.30 -11.17
C LYS A 403 27.14 0.48 -11.67
N ILE A 404 28.07 -0.27 -11.10
CA ILE A 404 29.49 -0.25 -11.47
C ILE A 404 29.93 -1.55 -12.15
N LYS A 405 29.31 -2.67 -11.86
CA LYS A 405 29.56 -3.98 -12.49
C LYS A 405 28.43 -4.96 -12.17
N GLU A 406 28.52 -6.16 -12.74
CA GLU A 406 27.66 -7.30 -12.40
C GLU A 406 28.36 -8.26 -11.45
N ARG A 407 27.56 -8.91 -10.62
CA ARG A 407 27.96 -10.02 -9.76
C ARG A 407 27.82 -11.35 -10.51
N ASN A 408 28.66 -12.33 -10.21
CA ASN A 408 28.47 -13.67 -10.67
C ASN A 408 27.10 -14.22 -10.24
N LYS A 409 26.36 -14.80 -11.19
CA LYS A 409 24.99 -15.32 -10.95
C LYS A 409 25.00 -16.70 -10.30
N ASN A 410 26.09 -17.43 -10.37
CA ASN A 410 26.25 -18.74 -9.75
C ASN A 410 26.67 -18.56 -8.28
N ILE A 411 25.68 -18.36 -7.40
CA ILE A 411 25.88 -18.17 -5.96
C ILE A 411 25.02 -19.16 -5.19
N GLU A 412 25.68 -19.96 -4.35
CA GLU A 412 25.04 -20.88 -3.42
C GLU A 412 25.72 -20.75 -2.05
N TYR A 413 25.08 -20.07 -1.12
CA TYR A 413 25.56 -19.98 0.26
C TYR A 413 24.43 -19.76 1.25
N HIS A 414 24.65 -20.18 2.48
CA HIS A 414 23.87 -19.76 3.63
C HIS A 414 24.71 -18.82 4.50
N CYS A 415 24.15 -17.68 4.86
CA CYS A 415 24.81 -16.82 5.83
C CYS A 415 24.83 -17.53 7.18
N LYS A 416 25.94 -18.22 7.46
CA LYS A 416 26.19 -18.87 8.76
C LYS A 416 26.98 -17.90 9.63
N GLY A 417 26.42 -17.50 10.74
CA GLY A 417 27.11 -16.67 11.69
C GLY A 417 26.49 -16.85 13.06
N PHE A 418 27.16 -17.57 13.92
CA PHE A 418 26.85 -17.58 15.33
C PHE A 418 28.11 -17.14 16.08
N THR A 419 28.04 -15.96 16.68
CA THR A 419 29.03 -15.54 17.66
C THR A 419 28.34 -15.54 19.03
N PRO A 420 28.80 -16.39 19.98
CA PRO A 420 28.33 -16.28 21.37
C PRO A 420 28.47 -14.84 21.83
N PHE A 421 27.47 -14.32 22.50
CA PHE A 421 27.45 -12.94 23.03
C PHE A 421 27.37 -11.81 21.97
N ALA A 422 27.08 -12.10 20.72
CA ALA A 422 26.90 -11.10 19.66
C ALA A 422 25.55 -10.37 19.71
#